data_f0f62b5a0f017ac06d5d2e3bd2182125
#
_entry.id   f0f62b5a0f017ac06d5d2e3bd2182125
#
_cell.length_a   1.000
_cell.length_b   1.000
_cell.length_c   1.000
_cell.angle_alpha   90.00
_cell.angle_beta   90.00
_cell.angle_gamma   90.00
#
_symmetry.space_group_name_H-M   'P 1'
#
loop_
_entity.id
_entity.type
_entity.pdbx_description
1 polymer ?
#
loop_
_entity_poly.entity_id
_entity_poly.type
_entity_poly.pdbx_seq_one_letter_code
_entity_poly.pdbx_strand_id
1 'polypeptide(L)'
;MFFQKISVVVQFWLLVFVLLYISCSPSDLLSESCGTVISKEQEAFVERHLSAMNTFDGIKTRGIRDFPLKVHIVRKSDRTGGMTLFQLKEVVENLNTLFINANIRFIILDNIHYIDDDASYDFDTEYEERLCSKYDELNVINIYFFNSIRTGTENICGYTYFPKGADRVLMANSCALNGSTLPHEFGHYFMLYHTHQGSNQGEGGELIDQSNCMSTGDKVCDTPADPNLSGKVSSDCNYEGEITDKNGMRYTPDTYNIMSYAPKKCRQQFTKGQLARMNYTALNHRNYLRFPPSRPNQEASVETDILLSGELILEFSGQKIQTELDGNLYKSVAPFYSGTNYRLSIINNEAAYVYVLGSNKDNQTNLLFPRKEESALISSKGERVDLPGGNYYFQMDDTKGEDYLIVLYSKKPLKIQDILRQLKFKNGNAIQRLYRVLGQDVVPLSDVKYSEDGRLQFSAVTQKQTIVPIFVEIEHL
;
A
#
# COMPACT_ATOMS: atom_id res chain seq x y z
N MET A 1 -73.95 -24.73 -20.53
CA MET A 1 -73.75 -24.45 -19.13
C MET A 1 -72.43 -25.10 -18.73
N PHE A 2 -71.39 -24.44 -18.95
CA PHE A 2 -69.98 -24.71 -18.62
C PHE A 2 -69.09 -23.90 -19.57
N PHE A 3 -68.69 -22.71 -19.13
CA PHE A 3 -67.49 -21.98 -19.61
C PHE A 3 -67.44 -20.69 -18.85
N GLN A 4 -66.63 -20.70 -17.80
CA GLN A 4 -65.97 -19.51 -17.25
C GLN A 4 -65.14 -19.90 -16.04
N LYS A 5 -63.84 -20.06 -16.23
CA LYS A 5 -62.81 -19.82 -15.24
C LYS A 5 -61.49 -20.39 -15.76
N ILE A 6 -60.83 -19.69 -16.66
CA ILE A 6 -59.37 -19.74 -16.85
C ILE A 6 -58.98 -18.39 -17.50
N SER A 7 -58.73 -17.38 -16.73
CA SER A 7 -58.02 -16.20 -17.21
C SER A 7 -57.72 -15.20 -16.06
N VAL A 8 -56.98 -15.65 -15.06
CA VAL A 8 -56.42 -14.69 -14.04
C VAL A 8 -55.03 -15.09 -13.55
N VAL A 9 -54.40 -16.15 -14.05
CA VAL A 9 -53.09 -16.61 -13.48
C VAL A 9 -51.89 -16.27 -14.37
N VAL A 10 -52.06 -15.70 -15.55
CA VAL A 10 -50.96 -15.43 -16.49
C VAL A 10 -50.46 -13.96 -16.43
N GLN A 11 -51.14 -13.05 -15.74
CA GLN A 11 -50.75 -11.65 -15.68
C GLN A 11 -49.91 -11.26 -14.43
N PHE A 12 -49.67 -12.18 -13.50
CA PHE A 12 -48.90 -11.88 -12.27
C PHE A 12 -47.41 -12.26 -12.34
N TRP A 13 -46.98 -12.97 -13.41
CA TRP A 13 -45.57 -13.40 -13.56
C TRP A 13 -44.74 -12.50 -14.50
N LEU A 14 -45.35 -11.55 -15.18
CA LEU A 14 -44.65 -10.61 -16.07
C LEU A 14 -44.28 -9.27 -15.38
N LEU A 15 -44.76 -9.03 -14.16
CA LEU A 15 -44.45 -7.81 -13.38
C LEU A 15 -43.35 -8.00 -12.34
N VAL A 16 -42.86 -9.22 -12.10
CA VAL A 16 -41.76 -9.48 -11.16
C VAL A 16 -40.42 -9.58 -11.88
N PHE A 17 -40.35 -9.68 -13.21
CA PHE A 17 -39.08 -9.74 -13.97
C PHE A 17 -38.58 -8.40 -14.51
N VAL A 18 -39.32 -7.29 -14.31
CA VAL A 18 -38.88 -5.94 -14.75
C VAL A 18 -38.30 -5.09 -13.62
N LEU A 19 -38.30 -5.57 -12.35
CA LEU A 19 -37.80 -4.80 -11.21
C LEU A 19 -36.43 -5.28 -10.68
N LEU A 20 -35.69 -6.11 -11.44
CA LEU A 20 -34.36 -6.56 -11.06
C LEU A 20 -33.23 -6.07 -12.00
N TYR A 21 -33.50 -5.06 -12.83
CA TYR A 21 -32.47 -4.44 -13.69
C TYR A 21 -32.43 -2.91 -13.57
N ILE A 22 -32.51 -2.36 -12.37
CA ILE A 22 -32.09 -0.96 -12.15
C ILE A 22 -31.55 -0.86 -10.75
N SER A 23 -30.28 -1.19 -10.59
CA SER A 23 -29.39 -0.55 -9.62
C SER A 23 -27.94 -0.77 -10.02
N CYS A 24 -27.59 -0.39 -11.25
CA CYS A 24 -26.25 0.09 -11.53
C CYS A 24 -26.36 1.60 -11.33
N SER A 25 -26.04 2.06 -10.13
CA SER A 25 -25.96 3.48 -9.82
C SER A 25 -24.88 4.08 -10.73
N PRO A 26 -25.16 5.16 -11.44
CA PRO A 26 -24.13 5.94 -12.10
C PRO A 26 -23.40 6.79 -11.04
N SER A 27 -22.62 6.17 -10.15
CA SER A 27 -21.73 6.87 -9.22
C SER A 27 -20.34 7.12 -9.79
N ASP A 28 -20.09 6.79 -11.06
CA ASP A 28 -18.78 6.97 -11.69
C ASP A 28 -18.65 8.25 -12.54
N LEU A 29 -19.54 9.22 -12.38
CA LEU A 29 -19.55 10.46 -13.18
C LEU A 29 -19.23 11.73 -12.37
N LEU A 30 -18.72 11.63 -11.17
CA LEU A 30 -18.04 12.75 -10.54
C LEU A 30 -16.58 12.71 -11.01
N SER A 31 -16.19 13.64 -11.86
CA SER A 31 -14.80 13.90 -12.23
C SER A 31 -14.08 14.42 -10.98
N GLU A 32 -13.69 13.50 -10.10
CA GLU A 32 -12.78 13.83 -9.01
C GLU A 32 -11.45 14.24 -9.65
N SER A 33 -11.24 15.54 -9.74
CA SER A 33 -10.10 16.16 -10.41
C SER A 33 -8.85 16.12 -9.54
N CYS A 34 -7.68 16.20 -10.16
CA CYS A 34 -6.43 16.53 -9.50
C CYS A 34 -6.54 17.97 -8.97
N GLY A 35 -6.25 18.17 -7.68
CA GLY A 35 -6.26 19.46 -7.03
C GLY A 35 -4.92 20.18 -7.07
N THR A 36 -3.88 19.61 -7.70
CA THR A 36 -2.55 20.21 -7.77
C THR A 36 -2.56 21.45 -8.66
N VAL A 37 -2.21 22.58 -8.06
CA VAL A 37 -2.06 23.87 -8.74
C VAL A 37 -0.63 24.33 -8.59
N ILE A 38 0.00 24.69 -9.72
CA ILE A 38 1.35 25.24 -9.72
C ILE A 38 1.31 26.76 -9.48
N SER A 39 2.07 27.25 -8.51
CA SER A 39 2.22 28.70 -8.29
C SER A 39 3.16 29.31 -9.34
N LYS A 40 3.05 30.65 -9.56
CA LYS A 40 3.96 31.35 -10.46
C LYS A 40 5.44 31.19 -10.09
N GLU A 41 5.74 31.10 -8.80
CA GLU A 41 7.13 30.87 -8.32
C GLU A 41 7.61 29.47 -8.67
N GLN A 42 6.77 28.45 -8.45
CA GLN A 42 7.06 27.07 -8.81
C GLN A 42 7.19 26.90 -10.33
N GLU A 43 6.30 27.52 -11.10
CA GLU A 43 6.39 27.52 -12.57
C GLU A 43 7.72 28.14 -13.05
N ALA A 44 8.05 29.32 -12.56
CA ALA A 44 9.34 29.97 -12.87
C ALA A 44 10.55 29.14 -12.41
N PHE A 45 10.40 28.35 -11.37
CA PHE A 45 11.43 27.41 -10.92
C PHE A 45 11.58 26.25 -11.93
N VAL A 46 10.48 25.64 -12.37
CA VAL A 46 10.49 24.57 -13.38
C VAL A 46 11.11 25.09 -14.68
N GLU A 47 10.66 26.27 -15.17
CA GLU A 47 11.17 26.87 -16.41
C GLU A 47 12.71 27.05 -16.41
N ARG A 48 13.27 27.49 -15.29
CA ARG A 48 14.74 27.68 -15.17
C ARG A 48 15.53 26.37 -15.29
N HIS A 49 14.92 25.23 -15.05
CA HIS A 49 15.59 23.93 -15.03
C HIS A 49 15.25 23.05 -16.24
N LEU A 50 14.31 23.48 -17.10
CA LEU A 50 13.85 22.69 -18.28
C LEU A 50 15.00 22.21 -19.17
N SER A 51 15.93 23.08 -19.52
CA SER A 51 17.05 22.72 -20.39
C SER A 51 17.89 21.58 -19.76
N ALA A 52 18.20 21.68 -18.48
CA ALA A 52 18.97 20.66 -17.78
C ALA A 52 18.19 19.35 -17.63
N MET A 53 16.87 19.42 -17.40
CA MET A 53 16.00 18.24 -17.30
C MET A 53 15.88 17.50 -18.63
N ASN A 54 15.68 18.23 -19.73
CA ASN A 54 15.46 17.65 -21.05
C ASN A 54 16.75 17.10 -21.70
N THR A 55 17.92 17.48 -21.18
CA THR A 55 19.24 16.94 -21.64
C THR A 55 19.76 15.86 -20.65
N PHE A 56 19.05 15.56 -19.59
CA PHE A 56 19.50 14.64 -18.56
C PHE A 56 19.37 13.17 -18.98
N ASP A 57 20.49 12.46 -19.12
CA ASP A 57 20.57 11.02 -19.45
C ASP A 57 21.00 10.18 -18.22
N GLY A 58 20.51 10.53 -17.03
CA GLY A 58 20.97 9.94 -15.78
C GLY A 58 20.31 8.59 -15.40
N ILE A 59 19.37 8.08 -16.20
CA ILE A 59 18.67 6.82 -15.86
C ILE A 59 19.63 5.62 -15.88
N LYS A 60 20.68 5.68 -16.71
CA LYS A 60 21.59 4.55 -16.97
C LYS A 60 22.70 4.35 -15.91
N THR A 61 22.95 5.31 -15.01
CA THR A 61 24.22 5.36 -14.28
C THR A 61 24.17 5.42 -12.77
N ARG A 62 23.00 5.45 -12.14
CA ARG A 62 22.87 5.56 -10.68
C ARG A 62 21.90 4.51 -10.12
N GLY A 63 22.21 3.99 -8.95
CA GLY A 63 21.34 3.05 -8.25
C GLY A 63 20.01 3.67 -7.80
N ILE A 64 19.08 2.84 -7.38
CA ILE A 64 17.77 3.22 -6.85
C ILE A 64 17.97 4.12 -5.62
N ARG A 65 17.22 5.23 -5.58
CA ARG A 65 17.18 6.14 -4.44
C ARG A 65 15.91 5.91 -3.62
N ASP A 66 16.10 5.68 -2.34
CA ASP A 66 15.01 5.51 -1.38
C ASP A 66 14.55 6.87 -0.85
N PHE A 67 13.23 7.07 -0.83
CA PHE A 67 12.56 8.24 -0.26
C PHE A 67 11.71 7.81 0.93
N PRO A 68 11.91 8.42 2.12
CA PRO A 68 11.12 8.12 3.29
C PRO A 68 9.71 8.70 3.16
N LEU A 69 8.68 7.87 3.39
CA LEU A 69 7.29 8.28 3.51
C LEU A 69 6.88 8.29 4.98
N LYS A 70 6.51 9.45 5.50
CA LYS A 70 5.77 9.58 6.75
C LYS A 70 4.28 9.50 6.42
N VAL A 71 3.64 8.46 6.89
CA VAL A 71 2.21 8.20 6.61
C VAL A 71 1.35 8.70 7.76
N HIS A 72 0.32 9.47 7.41
CA HIS A 72 -0.73 9.95 8.31
C HIS A 72 -2.08 9.44 7.80
N ILE A 73 -2.77 8.66 8.62
CA ILE A 73 -4.10 8.12 8.31
C ILE A 73 -5.12 8.81 9.20
N VAL A 74 -6.03 9.57 8.58
CA VAL A 74 -7.11 10.23 9.31
C VAL A 74 -8.29 9.28 9.47
N ARG A 75 -8.75 9.13 10.73
CA ARG A 75 -9.86 8.28 11.14
C ARG A 75 -10.90 9.12 11.90
N LYS A 76 -12.08 8.57 12.08
CA LYS A 76 -13.06 9.15 12.99
C LYS A 76 -12.56 9.08 14.45
N SER A 77 -13.13 9.92 15.31
CA SER A 77 -12.76 9.98 16.73
C SER A 77 -12.97 8.64 17.48
N ASP A 78 -13.86 7.77 16.97
CA ASP A 78 -14.08 6.41 17.48
C ASP A 78 -13.07 5.38 16.93
N ARG A 79 -12.05 5.85 16.16
CA ARG A 79 -11.02 5.07 15.48
C ARG A 79 -11.52 4.20 14.33
N THR A 80 -12.73 4.43 13.85
CA THR A 80 -13.26 3.75 12.66
C THR A 80 -12.90 4.52 11.40
N GLY A 81 -12.99 3.84 10.23
CA GLY A 81 -12.64 4.41 8.94
C GLY A 81 -11.13 4.55 8.75
N GLY A 82 -10.74 5.30 7.73
CA GLY A 82 -9.35 5.44 7.33
C GLY A 82 -8.83 4.27 6.48
N MET A 83 -7.66 4.46 5.90
CA MET A 83 -6.98 3.45 5.09
C MET A 83 -6.44 2.33 5.97
N THR A 84 -6.64 1.09 5.58
CA THR A 84 -6.05 -0.07 6.26
C THR A 84 -4.58 -0.24 5.87
N LEU A 85 -3.81 -0.92 6.71
CA LEU A 85 -2.40 -1.21 6.42
C LEU A 85 -2.22 -2.07 5.15
N PHE A 86 -3.17 -2.94 4.87
CA PHE A 86 -3.19 -3.74 3.65
C PHE A 86 -3.32 -2.83 2.41
N GLN A 87 -4.33 -1.95 2.40
CA GLN A 87 -4.53 -0.97 1.34
C GLN A 87 -3.32 -0.05 1.17
N LEU A 88 -2.77 0.46 2.26
CA LEU A 88 -1.57 1.28 2.24
C LEU A 88 -0.40 0.56 1.56
N LYS A 89 -0.19 -0.70 1.90
CA LYS A 89 0.87 -1.52 1.29
C LYS A 89 0.66 -1.69 -0.21
N GLU A 90 -0.55 -2.05 -0.64
CA GLU A 90 -0.88 -2.19 -2.07
C GLU A 90 -0.64 -0.88 -2.84
N VAL A 91 -1.08 0.24 -2.26
CA VAL A 91 -0.92 1.57 -2.86
C VAL A 91 0.56 1.94 -3.04
N VAL A 92 1.41 1.69 -2.03
CA VAL A 92 2.84 2.00 -2.09
C VAL A 92 3.61 1.00 -2.97
N GLU A 93 3.22 -0.28 -3.01
CA GLU A 93 3.79 -1.25 -3.94
C GLU A 93 3.50 -0.88 -5.40
N ASN A 94 2.26 -0.46 -5.71
CA ASN A 94 1.91 0.04 -7.03
C ASN A 94 2.70 1.31 -7.40
N LEU A 95 2.81 2.26 -6.47
CA LEU A 95 3.62 3.46 -6.65
C LEU A 95 5.09 3.10 -6.96
N ASN A 96 5.69 2.19 -6.20
CA ASN A 96 7.06 1.73 -6.42
C ASN A 96 7.24 1.03 -7.77
N THR A 97 6.25 0.25 -8.21
CA THR A 97 6.29 -0.43 -9.52
C THR A 97 6.41 0.57 -10.67
N LEU A 98 5.72 1.71 -10.59
CA LEU A 98 5.75 2.75 -11.61
C LEU A 98 7.01 3.63 -11.53
N PHE A 99 7.52 3.89 -10.33
CA PHE A 99 8.63 4.82 -10.11
C PHE A 99 10.03 4.17 -10.15
N ILE A 100 10.11 2.84 -10.07
CA ILE A 100 11.39 2.13 -10.08
C ILE A 100 12.21 2.43 -11.34
N ASN A 101 11.55 2.63 -12.49
CA ASN A 101 12.19 2.98 -13.75
C ASN A 101 12.73 4.41 -13.78
N ALA A 102 12.32 5.27 -12.85
CA ALA A 102 12.93 6.57 -12.58
C ALA A 102 14.07 6.49 -11.53
N ASN A 103 14.48 5.29 -11.12
CA ASN A 103 15.41 5.06 -10.00
C ASN A 103 14.92 5.62 -8.66
N ILE A 104 13.61 5.66 -8.45
CA ILE A 104 12.95 6.14 -7.25
C ILE A 104 12.22 4.98 -6.59
N ARG A 105 12.39 4.84 -5.26
CA ARG A 105 11.64 3.90 -4.43
C ARG A 105 11.19 4.59 -3.15
N PHE A 106 9.97 4.34 -2.73
CA PHE A 106 9.37 4.90 -1.53
C PHE A 106 9.36 3.85 -0.42
N ILE A 107 9.82 4.26 0.76
CA ILE A 107 9.90 3.40 1.95
C ILE A 107 9.04 4.03 3.04
N ILE A 108 8.03 3.31 3.49
CA ILE A 108 7.19 3.74 4.61
C ILE A 108 8.05 3.75 5.89
N LEU A 109 8.04 4.85 6.63
CA LEU A 109 8.64 4.92 7.96
C LEU A 109 7.85 4.07 8.96
N ASP A 110 8.55 3.45 9.90
CA ASP A 110 8.00 2.42 10.81
C ASP A 110 6.82 2.90 11.68
N ASN A 111 6.64 4.20 11.86
CA ASN A 111 5.58 4.77 12.70
C ASN A 111 4.48 5.42 11.87
N ILE A 112 3.51 4.64 11.43
CA ILE A 112 2.28 5.19 10.84
C ILE A 112 1.56 6.02 11.90
N HIS A 113 1.25 7.25 11.54
CA HIS A 113 0.57 8.18 12.42
C HIS A 113 -0.94 8.18 12.16
N TYR A 114 -1.73 7.87 13.18
CA TYR A 114 -3.18 7.93 13.11
C TYR A 114 -3.67 9.25 13.71
N ILE A 115 -4.53 9.95 12.98
CA ILE A 115 -5.19 11.18 13.42
C ILE A 115 -6.67 10.83 13.63
N ASP A 116 -7.08 10.69 14.88
CA ASP A 116 -8.46 10.35 15.26
C ASP A 116 -9.25 11.64 15.47
N ASP A 117 -9.86 12.16 14.38
CA ASP A 117 -10.55 13.47 14.38
C ASP A 117 -11.69 13.51 13.33
N ASP A 118 -12.94 13.56 13.82
CA ASP A 118 -14.12 13.64 12.95
C ASP A 118 -14.13 14.90 12.08
N ALA A 119 -13.58 16.02 12.56
CA ALA A 119 -13.57 17.28 11.81
C ALA A 119 -12.63 17.26 10.61
N SER A 120 -11.58 16.43 10.67
CA SER A 120 -10.59 16.29 9.60
C SER A 120 -10.84 15.03 8.74
N TYR A 121 -11.79 14.17 9.10
CA TYR A 121 -12.07 12.92 8.38
C TYR A 121 -12.53 13.16 6.94
N ASP A 122 -13.47 14.11 6.74
CA ASP A 122 -13.85 14.67 5.46
C ASP A 122 -13.19 16.06 5.35
N PHE A 123 -12.04 16.09 4.71
CA PHE A 123 -11.07 17.17 4.80
C PHE A 123 -11.40 18.32 3.87
N ASP A 124 -11.27 19.56 4.37
CA ASP A 124 -11.33 20.78 3.57
C ASP A 124 -9.93 21.41 3.50
N THR A 125 -9.46 21.69 2.28
CA THR A 125 -8.12 22.21 2.02
C THR A 125 -7.85 23.56 2.69
N GLU A 126 -8.89 24.32 3.06
CA GLU A 126 -8.73 25.56 3.85
C GLU A 126 -8.02 25.30 5.19
N TYR A 127 -8.14 24.10 5.74
CA TYR A 127 -7.56 23.74 7.04
C TYR A 127 -6.21 23.02 6.95
N GLU A 128 -5.63 22.91 5.74
CA GLU A 128 -4.39 22.16 5.53
C GLU A 128 -3.28 22.58 6.48
N GLU A 129 -2.93 23.87 6.49
CA GLU A 129 -1.80 24.32 7.29
C GLU A 129 -2.05 24.14 8.78
N ARG A 130 -3.29 24.35 9.23
CA ARG A 130 -3.67 24.14 10.64
C ARG A 130 -3.53 22.67 11.07
N LEU A 131 -3.83 21.72 10.17
CA LEU A 131 -3.71 20.29 10.46
C LEU A 131 -2.28 19.80 10.28
N CYS A 132 -1.72 20.00 9.08
CA CYS A 132 -0.48 19.37 8.67
C CYS A 132 0.74 19.93 9.42
N SER A 133 0.78 21.23 9.74
CA SER A 133 1.89 21.84 10.51
C SER A 133 2.13 21.20 11.88
N LYS A 134 1.12 20.49 12.43
CA LYS A 134 1.25 19.79 13.72
C LYS A 134 1.97 18.46 13.59
N TYR A 135 1.92 17.85 12.41
CA TYR A 135 2.25 16.44 12.23
C TYR A 135 3.33 16.21 11.18
N ASP A 136 3.65 17.22 10.35
CA ASP A 136 4.71 17.10 9.36
C ASP A 136 6.05 16.77 10.01
N GLU A 137 6.72 15.77 9.47
CA GLU A 137 8.12 15.50 9.75
C GLU A 137 9.01 16.16 8.70
N LEU A 138 10.11 16.75 9.14
CA LEU A 138 11.06 17.45 8.26
C LEU A 138 11.94 16.46 7.48
N ASN A 139 12.27 16.82 6.25
CA ASN A 139 13.13 16.06 5.33
C ASN A 139 12.59 14.67 4.96
N VAL A 140 11.31 14.46 5.05
CA VAL A 140 10.59 13.27 4.57
C VAL A 140 9.38 13.70 3.74
N ILE A 141 8.84 12.81 2.95
CA ILE A 141 7.57 13.06 2.25
C ILE A 141 6.44 12.71 3.22
N ASN A 142 5.64 13.70 3.60
CA ASN A 142 4.44 13.49 4.42
C ASN A 142 3.27 13.15 3.51
N ILE A 143 2.66 11.98 3.69
CA ILE A 143 1.48 11.58 2.93
C ILE A 143 0.29 11.45 3.88
N TYR A 144 -0.80 12.14 3.57
CA TYR A 144 -2.03 12.15 4.35
C TYR A 144 -3.14 11.44 3.58
N PHE A 145 -3.85 10.55 4.26
CA PHE A 145 -5.00 9.84 3.72
C PHE A 145 -6.26 10.23 4.47
N PHE A 146 -7.22 10.78 3.74
CA PHE A 146 -8.53 11.25 4.24
C PHE A 146 -9.66 10.41 3.66
N ASN A 147 -10.83 10.43 4.27
CA ASN A 147 -12.02 9.82 3.67
C ASN A 147 -12.37 10.50 2.34
N SER A 148 -12.49 11.82 2.37
CA SER A 148 -12.68 12.66 1.19
C SER A 148 -11.90 13.98 1.34
N ILE A 149 -11.65 14.64 0.20
CA ILE A 149 -11.00 15.96 0.18
C ILE A 149 -11.86 16.92 -0.62
N ARG A 150 -12.07 18.12 -0.07
CA ARG A 150 -12.85 19.19 -0.70
C ARG A 150 -12.02 20.47 -0.79
N THR A 151 -12.16 21.17 -1.91
CA THR A 151 -11.66 22.55 -2.06
C THR A 151 -12.83 23.45 -2.48
N GLY A 152 -13.22 24.37 -1.60
CA GLY A 152 -14.46 25.12 -1.79
C GLY A 152 -15.68 24.20 -1.88
N THR A 153 -16.36 24.16 -3.03
CA THR A 153 -17.52 23.32 -3.30
C THR A 153 -17.21 22.04 -4.07
N GLU A 154 -15.95 21.84 -4.49
CA GLU A 154 -15.54 20.72 -5.35
C GLU A 154 -14.85 19.63 -4.55
N ASN A 155 -15.18 18.37 -4.85
CA ASN A 155 -14.43 17.23 -4.37
C ASN A 155 -13.24 16.97 -5.30
N ILE A 156 -12.08 16.74 -4.70
CA ILE A 156 -10.84 16.40 -5.40
C ILE A 156 -10.29 15.07 -4.92
N CYS A 157 -9.55 14.39 -5.77
CA CYS A 157 -8.92 13.11 -5.46
C CYS A 157 -7.68 13.24 -4.58
N GLY A 158 -6.91 14.29 -4.79
CA GLY A 158 -5.68 14.55 -4.09
C GLY A 158 -4.96 15.74 -4.68
N TYR A 159 -3.89 16.14 -4.02
CA TYR A 159 -2.98 17.18 -4.48
C TYR A 159 -1.61 17.09 -3.81
N THR A 160 -0.66 17.78 -4.40
CA THR A 160 0.70 17.88 -3.91
C THR A 160 1.33 19.20 -4.31
N TYR A 161 2.60 19.36 -4.04
CA TYR A 161 3.36 20.57 -4.32
C TYR A 161 4.57 20.29 -5.21
N PHE A 162 4.73 21.11 -6.24
CA PHE A 162 5.98 21.20 -6.98
C PHE A 162 7.14 21.60 -6.05
N PRO A 163 8.42 21.37 -6.41
CA PRO A 163 9.56 21.85 -5.63
C PRO A 163 9.43 23.33 -5.26
N LYS A 164 9.86 23.70 -4.06
CA LYS A 164 9.63 24.96 -3.35
C LYS A 164 8.28 25.04 -2.61
N GLY A 165 7.41 24.08 -2.77
CA GLY A 165 6.24 23.89 -1.92
C GLY A 165 6.52 22.89 -0.79
N ALA A 166 5.49 22.57 -0.03
CA ALA A 166 5.56 21.62 1.08
C ALA A 166 5.90 20.20 0.61
N ASP A 167 6.57 19.43 1.47
CA ASP A 167 6.82 18.01 1.22
C ASP A 167 5.60 17.17 1.64
N ARG A 168 4.46 17.46 1.02
CA ARG A 168 3.16 16.86 1.32
C ARG A 168 2.51 16.27 0.08
N VAL A 169 1.84 15.14 0.26
CA VAL A 169 0.89 14.55 -0.69
C VAL A 169 -0.38 14.25 0.11
N LEU A 170 -1.50 14.80 -0.31
CA LEU A 170 -2.78 14.63 0.35
C LEU A 170 -3.73 13.85 -0.57
N MET A 171 -4.33 12.77 -0.07
CA MET A 171 -5.09 11.82 -0.88
C MET A 171 -6.43 11.46 -0.24
N ALA A 172 -7.49 11.43 -1.03
CA ALA A 172 -8.72 10.73 -0.65
C ALA A 172 -8.49 9.20 -0.74
N ASN A 173 -8.98 8.46 0.25
CA ASN A 173 -8.76 7.01 0.36
C ASN A 173 -9.19 6.24 -0.91
N SER A 174 -10.40 6.52 -1.42
CA SER A 174 -10.92 5.87 -2.63
C SER A 174 -10.07 6.14 -3.87
N CYS A 175 -9.50 7.34 -3.97
CA CYS A 175 -8.67 7.75 -5.10
C CYS A 175 -7.26 7.15 -5.02
N ALA A 176 -6.70 6.97 -3.84
CA ALA A 176 -5.43 6.30 -3.68
C ALA A 176 -5.49 4.83 -4.14
N LEU A 177 -6.65 4.19 -3.95
CA LEU A 177 -6.87 2.77 -4.28
C LEU A 177 -7.12 2.48 -5.77
N ASN A 178 -7.32 3.49 -6.61
CA ASN A 178 -7.59 3.28 -8.05
C ASN A 178 -6.35 2.96 -8.89
N GLY A 179 -5.16 2.96 -8.30
CA GLY A 179 -3.90 2.57 -8.92
C GLY A 179 -3.20 3.65 -9.73
N SER A 180 -3.85 4.74 -10.13
CA SER A 180 -3.26 5.77 -11.00
C SER A 180 -3.19 7.17 -10.40
N THR A 181 -4.08 7.51 -9.46
CA THR A 181 -4.14 8.87 -8.94
C THR A 181 -2.96 9.20 -8.02
N LEU A 182 -2.59 8.31 -7.11
CA LEU A 182 -1.41 8.55 -6.27
C LEU A 182 -0.12 8.67 -7.09
N PRO A 183 0.17 7.80 -8.07
CA PRO A 183 1.29 8.01 -9.00
C PRO A 183 1.23 9.32 -9.78
N HIS A 184 0.04 9.80 -10.14
CA HIS A 184 -0.18 11.10 -10.79
C HIS A 184 0.26 12.26 -9.89
N GLU A 185 -0.17 12.29 -8.62
CA GLU A 185 0.25 13.32 -7.68
C GLU A 185 1.77 13.28 -7.43
N PHE A 186 2.35 12.08 -7.29
CA PHE A 186 3.80 11.95 -7.20
C PHE A 186 4.53 12.40 -8.48
N GLY A 187 3.90 12.28 -9.65
CA GLY A 187 4.42 12.87 -10.90
C GLY A 187 4.59 14.38 -10.73
N HIS A 188 3.59 15.10 -10.24
CA HIS A 188 3.69 16.54 -9.95
C HIS A 188 4.72 16.84 -8.87
N TYR A 189 4.79 16.04 -7.82
CA TYR A 189 5.80 16.18 -6.77
C TYR A 189 7.23 16.13 -7.33
N PHE A 190 7.43 15.35 -8.41
CA PHE A 190 8.70 15.26 -9.15
C PHE A 190 8.73 16.05 -10.46
N MET A 191 8.02 17.18 -10.54
CA MET A 191 8.07 18.20 -11.61
C MET A 191 7.46 17.80 -12.96
N LEU A 192 6.53 16.84 -12.99
CA LEU A 192 5.75 16.61 -14.20
C LEU A 192 4.52 17.53 -14.24
N TYR A 193 4.27 18.13 -15.40
CA TYR A 193 3.00 18.76 -15.72
C TYR A 193 1.97 17.72 -16.16
N HIS A 194 0.69 18.12 -16.22
CA HIS A 194 -0.29 17.36 -16.98
C HIS A 194 0.12 17.30 -18.45
N THR A 195 -0.13 16.17 -19.13
CA THR A 195 0.15 16.03 -20.58
C THR A 195 -0.54 17.10 -21.42
N HIS A 196 -1.71 17.56 -20.97
CA HIS A 196 -2.49 18.63 -21.62
C HIS A 196 -2.17 20.05 -21.10
N GLN A 197 -1.02 20.27 -20.46
CA GLN A 197 -0.68 21.59 -19.93
C GLN A 197 -0.79 22.66 -21.01
N GLY A 198 -1.54 23.73 -20.72
CA GLY A 198 -1.73 24.82 -21.68
C GLY A 198 -2.69 24.54 -22.85
N SER A 199 -3.26 23.33 -22.97
CA SER A 199 -4.20 22.98 -24.06
C SER A 199 -5.48 23.83 -24.09
N ASN A 200 -5.84 24.45 -22.97
CA ASN A 200 -7.01 25.33 -22.86
C ASN A 200 -6.71 26.79 -23.24
N GLN A 201 -5.50 27.11 -23.67
CA GLN A 201 -5.06 28.47 -23.96
C GLN A 201 -5.15 28.84 -25.46
N GLY A 202 -6.01 28.17 -26.23
CA GLY A 202 -6.29 28.53 -27.63
C GLY A 202 -5.15 28.19 -28.59
N GLU A 203 -4.75 29.14 -29.46
CA GLU A 203 -3.76 28.92 -30.51
C GLU A 203 -2.32 28.55 -30.06
N GLY A 204 -2.09 28.55 -28.73
CA GLY A 204 -0.80 28.28 -28.11
C GLY A 204 -0.50 26.80 -27.78
N GLY A 205 -1.36 25.86 -28.19
CA GLY A 205 -1.24 24.45 -27.84
C GLY A 205 -0.01 23.75 -28.42
N GLU A 206 0.33 22.61 -27.86
CA GLU A 206 1.40 21.75 -28.37
C GLU A 206 1.04 21.19 -29.75
N LEU A 207 2.03 21.17 -30.66
CA LEU A 207 1.85 20.67 -32.01
C LEU A 207 2.13 19.17 -32.09
N ILE A 208 1.36 18.48 -32.94
CA ILE A 208 1.49 17.03 -33.14
C ILE A 208 2.84 16.67 -33.77
N ASP A 209 3.42 17.56 -34.62
CA ASP A 209 4.75 17.39 -35.19
C ASP A 209 5.90 17.62 -34.19
N GLN A 210 5.54 17.91 -32.91
CA GLN A 210 6.46 18.15 -31.78
C GLN A 210 7.42 19.34 -31.99
N SER A 211 7.22 20.18 -32.99
CA SER A 211 8.11 21.30 -33.30
C SER A 211 8.21 22.36 -32.21
N ASN A 212 7.23 22.40 -31.29
CA ASN A 212 7.18 23.30 -30.15
C ASN A 212 7.17 22.61 -28.78
N CYS A 213 7.39 21.29 -28.71
CA CYS A 213 7.30 20.48 -27.50
C CYS A 213 8.18 20.95 -26.33
N MET A 214 9.28 21.63 -26.59
CA MET A 214 10.20 22.18 -25.58
C MET A 214 9.63 23.41 -24.86
N SER A 215 8.64 24.07 -25.44
CA SER A 215 8.10 25.35 -24.96
C SER A 215 6.62 25.32 -24.64
N THR A 216 5.88 24.33 -25.13
CA THR A 216 4.43 24.14 -24.96
C THR A 216 4.10 22.75 -24.41
N GLY A 217 2.85 22.54 -24.07
CA GLY A 217 2.44 21.28 -23.48
C GLY A 217 3.12 21.01 -22.14
N ASP A 218 3.36 19.75 -21.84
CA ASP A 218 4.06 19.33 -20.63
C ASP A 218 5.59 19.51 -20.69
N LYS A 219 6.08 19.98 -21.87
CA LYS A 219 7.48 20.24 -22.16
C LYS A 219 8.37 19.00 -22.07
N VAL A 220 7.80 17.83 -22.37
CA VAL A 220 8.47 16.53 -22.49
C VAL A 220 8.25 16.01 -23.91
N CYS A 221 9.25 16.11 -24.78
CA CYS A 221 9.06 15.87 -26.22
C CYS A 221 8.74 14.42 -26.62
N ASP A 222 8.90 13.43 -25.76
CA ASP A 222 8.47 12.06 -26.04
C ASP A 222 7.03 11.76 -25.54
N THR A 223 6.36 12.76 -24.97
CA THR A 223 4.94 12.72 -24.66
C THR A 223 4.16 13.23 -25.88
N PRO A 224 3.23 12.45 -26.46
CA PRO A 224 2.39 12.95 -27.54
C PRO A 224 1.53 14.14 -27.09
N ALA A 225 1.40 15.14 -27.96
CA ALA A 225 0.55 16.31 -27.70
C ALA A 225 -0.86 15.90 -27.28
N ASP A 226 -1.37 16.50 -26.19
CA ASP A 226 -2.62 16.13 -25.53
C ASP A 226 -3.61 17.31 -25.52
N PRO A 227 -4.79 17.16 -26.17
CA PRO A 227 -5.81 18.22 -26.22
C PRO A 227 -6.74 18.23 -25.00
N ASN A 228 -6.35 17.65 -23.88
CA ASN A 228 -7.13 17.33 -22.70
C ASN A 228 -8.14 16.18 -22.95
N LEU A 229 -7.84 15.03 -22.36
CA LEU A 229 -8.56 13.76 -22.56
C LEU A 229 -9.85 13.64 -21.75
N SER A 230 -10.17 14.59 -20.88
CA SER A 230 -11.38 14.52 -20.03
C SER A 230 -12.63 14.35 -20.89
N GLY A 231 -13.36 13.25 -20.68
CA GLY A 231 -14.60 12.94 -21.41
C GLY A 231 -14.43 12.57 -22.89
N LYS A 232 -13.18 12.35 -23.37
CA LYS A 232 -12.88 12.06 -24.79
C LYS A 232 -12.21 10.69 -25.01
N VAL A 233 -12.26 9.83 -24.01
CA VAL A 233 -11.65 8.49 -24.06
C VAL A 233 -12.71 7.45 -23.73
N SER A 234 -12.85 6.43 -24.59
CA SER A 234 -13.82 5.35 -24.42
C SER A 234 -13.50 4.43 -23.23
N SER A 235 -14.44 3.55 -22.95
CA SER A 235 -14.24 2.46 -21.95
C SER A 235 -13.06 1.54 -22.31
N ASP A 236 -12.69 1.43 -23.57
CA ASP A 236 -11.59 0.60 -24.05
C ASP A 236 -10.28 1.39 -24.22
N CYS A 237 -10.22 2.56 -23.57
CA CYS A 237 -9.06 3.44 -23.56
C CYS A 237 -8.67 4.02 -24.94
N ASN A 238 -9.60 4.11 -25.88
CA ASN A 238 -9.37 4.75 -27.18
C ASN A 238 -9.76 6.22 -27.14
N TYR A 239 -8.93 7.08 -27.73
CA TYR A 239 -9.26 8.49 -27.92
C TYR A 239 -10.34 8.64 -29.00
N GLU A 240 -11.44 9.31 -28.66
CA GLU A 240 -12.60 9.53 -29.52
C GLU A 240 -12.76 11.01 -29.96
N GLY A 241 -11.84 11.89 -29.52
CA GLY A 241 -11.91 13.31 -29.88
C GLY A 241 -11.56 13.56 -31.36
N GLU A 242 -12.12 14.62 -31.92
CA GLU A 242 -11.89 15.05 -33.30
C GLU A 242 -11.09 16.35 -33.40
N ILE A 243 -10.54 16.81 -32.28
CA ILE A 243 -9.79 18.05 -32.19
C ILE A 243 -8.50 17.94 -32.99
N THR A 244 -8.16 19.03 -33.70
CA THR A 244 -6.89 19.18 -34.46
C THR A 244 -6.03 20.26 -33.81
N ASP A 245 -4.72 20.19 -34.05
CA ASP A 245 -3.81 21.26 -33.71
C ASP A 245 -4.00 22.47 -34.68
N LYS A 246 -3.24 23.53 -34.45
CA LYS A 246 -3.32 24.74 -35.33
C LYS A 246 -2.92 24.51 -36.80
N ASN A 247 -2.23 23.39 -37.05
CA ASN A 247 -1.83 22.99 -38.41
C ASN A 247 -2.88 22.06 -39.07
N GLY A 248 -3.99 21.81 -38.40
CA GLY A 248 -5.09 20.94 -38.85
C GLY A 248 -4.79 19.44 -38.71
N MET A 249 -3.74 19.05 -37.98
CA MET A 249 -3.41 17.66 -37.71
C MET A 249 -4.26 17.16 -36.54
N ARG A 250 -4.85 15.94 -36.68
CA ARG A 250 -5.67 15.32 -35.62
C ARG A 250 -4.81 14.79 -34.50
N TYR A 251 -5.16 15.11 -33.27
CA TYR A 251 -4.44 14.60 -32.09
C TYR A 251 -4.51 13.08 -31.98
N THR A 252 -3.38 12.48 -31.55
CA THR A 252 -3.23 11.05 -31.22
C THR A 252 -2.54 10.94 -29.85
N PRO A 253 -3.21 11.38 -28.77
CA PRO A 253 -2.61 11.46 -27.45
C PRO A 253 -2.42 10.06 -26.82
N ASP A 254 -1.51 9.96 -25.84
CA ASP A 254 -1.32 8.74 -25.05
C ASP A 254 -2.37 8.64 -23.95
N THR A 255 -3.41 7.84 -24.19
CA THR A 255 -4.49 7.58 -23.22
C THR A 255 -4.03 6.75 -22.02
N TYR A 256 -2.84 6.15 -22.06
CA TYR A 256 -2.28 5.35 -20.97
C TYR A 256 -1.32 6.15 -20.08
N ASN A 257 -1.03 7.41 -20.43
CA ASN A 257 -0.12 8.22 -19.63
C ASN A 257 -0.70 8.57 -18.27
N ILE A 258 0.07 8.37 -17.21
CA ILE A 258 -0.32 8.67 -15.83
C ILE A 258 -0.68 10.15 -15.65
N MET A 259 0.01 11.07 -16.33
CA MET A 259 -0.21 12.52 -16.19
C MET A 259 -1.34 13.05 -17.06
N SER A 260 -2.08 12.20 -17.77
CA SER A 260 -3.23 12.59 -18.59
C SER A 260 -4.53 12.65 -17.76
N TYR A 261 -5.59 13.19 -18.37
CA TYR A 261 -6.96 13.12 -17.85
C TYR A 261 -7.81 12.03 -18.54
N ALA A 262 -7.16 10.99 -19.03
CA ALA A 262 -7.84 9.76 -19.42
C ALA A 262 -8.53 9.10 -18.20
N PRO A 263 -9.52 8.21 -18.39
CA PRO A 263 -10.12 7.45 -17.30
C PRO A 263 -9.07 6.76 -16.45
N LYS A 264 -9.26 6.73 -15.12
CA LYS A 264 -8.27 6.25 -14.15
C LYS A 264 -7.75 4.84 -14.46
N LYS A 265 -8.63 3.94 -14.96
CA LYS A 265 -8.27 2.57 -15.36
C LYS A 265 -7.34 2.49 -16.57
N CYS A 266 -7.28 3.54 -17.39
CA CYS A 266 -6.44 3.58 -18.56
C CYS A 266 -5.01 4.01 -18.22
N ARG A 267 -4.81 4.89 -17.27
CA ARG A 267 -3.54 5.48 -16.90
C ARG A 267 -2.62 4.48 -16.21
N GLN A 268 -1.51 4.08 -16.86
CA GLN A 268 -0.67 2.96 -16.43
C GLN A 268 0.84 3.18 -16.60
N GLN A 269 1.27 4.24 -17.30
CA GLN A 269 2.67 4.40 -17.68
C GLN A 269 3.14 5.86 -17.69
N PHE A 270 4.44 6.01 -17.55
CA PHE A 270 5.18 7.25 -17.84
C PHE A 270 6.05 7.06 -19.08
N THR A 271 6.30 8.14 -19.82
CA THR A 271 7.27 8.12 -20.90
C THR A 271 8.70 8.12 -20.36
N LYS A 272 9.68 7.83 -21.23
CA LYS A 272 11.10 7.88 -20.83
C LYS A 272 11.55 9.28 -20.43
N GLY A 273 11.07 10.31 -21.09
CA GLY A 273 11.35 11.71 -20.77
C GLY A 273 10.75 12.10 -19.43
N GLN A 274 9.53 11.66 -19.14
CA GLN A 274 8.92 11.85 -17.82
C GLN A 274 9.72 11.16 -16.71
N LEU A 275 10.14 9.90 -16.91
CA LEU A 275 10.99 9.17 -15.97
C LEU A 275 12.35 9.88 -15.76
N ALA A 276 12.96 10.38 -16.82
CA ALA A 276 14.22 11.14 -16.75
C ALA A 276 14.05 12.44 -15.95
N ARG A 277 12.95 13.18 -16.16
CA ARG A 277 12.63 14.41 -15.43
C ARG A 277 12.41 14.13 -13.94
N MET A 278 11.67 13.07 -13.59
CA MET A 278 11.48 12.66 -12.21
C MET A 278 12.81 12.30 -11.54
N ASN A 279 13.68 11.54 -12.22
CA ASN A 279 15.01 11.20 -11.72
C ASN A 279 15.88 12.46 -11.51
N TYR A 280 15.88 13.37 -12.47
CA TYR A 280 16.59 14.66 -12.34
C TYR A 280 16.11 15.42 -11.09
N THR A 281 14.79 15.50 -10.88
CA THR A 281 14.18 16.18 -9.73
C THR A 281 14.57 15.52 -8.42
N ALA A 282 14.54 14.21 -8.38
CA ALA A 282 14.94 13.41 -7.21
C ALA A 282 16.40 13.70 -6.80
N LEU A 283 17.29 13.83 -7.79
CA LEU A 283 18.72 14.01 -7.54
C LEU A 283 19.11 15.46 -7.23
N ASN A 284 18.39 16.44 -7.77
CA ASN A 284 18.82 17.83 -7.73
C ASN A 284 17.93 18.73 -6.87
N HIS A 285 16.64 18.38 -6.72
CA HIS A 285 15.66 19.25 -6.06
C HIS A 285 14.94 18.60 -4.88
N ARG A 286 14.98 17.26 -4.75
CA ARG A 286 14.47 16.51 -3.58
C ARG A 286 15.58 15.73 -2.87
N ASN A 287 16.84 16.07 -3.13
CA ASN A 287 18.02 15.38 -2.58
C ASN A 287 18.23 15.60 -1.07
N TYR A 288 17.56 16.57 -0.48
CA TYR A 288 17.56 16.82 0.97
C TYR A 288 16.66 15.86 1.74
N LEU A 289 15.70 15.21 1.06
CA LEU A 289 14.85 14.18 1.67
C LEU A 289 15.71 12.98 2.05
N ARG A 290 15.66 12.61 3.29
CA ARG A 290 16.47 11.53 3.87
C ARG A 290 15.76 10.91 5.05
N PHE A 291 16.09 9.68 5.34
CA PHE A 291 15.60 9.04 6.55
C PHE A 291 15.95 9.87 7.78
N PRO A 292 15.02 10.07 8.74
CA PRO A 292 15.30 10.73 9.98
C PRO A 292 16.55 10.08 10.59
N PRO A 293 17.46 10.86 11.20
CA PRO A 293 18.56 10.25 11.91
C PRO A 293 17.96 9.30 12.95
N SER A 294 18.27 8.03 12.86
CA SER A 294 18.05 7.08 13.92
C SER A 294 18.63 7.75 15.19
N ARG A 295 17.84 7.80 16.27
CA ARG A 295 18.28 8.41 17.55
C ARG A 295 19.72 8.01 17.81
N PRO A 296 20.60 8.93 18.33
CA PRO A 296 22.03 8.72 18.34
C PRO A 296 22.38 7.49 19.17
N ASN A 297 22.69 6.43 18.49
CA ASN A 297 23.49 5.27 18.85
C ASN A 297 23.34 4.24 17.74
N GLN A 298 23.92 4.56 16.58
CA GLN A 298 24.50 3.53 15.70
C GLN A 298 25.21 4.21 14.53
N GLU A 299 26.52 4.20 14.63
CA GLU A 299 27.45 4.61 13.58
C GLU A 299 27.28 3.72 12.34
N ALA A 300 27.30 4.38 11.17
CA ALA A 300 27.33 3.73 9.88
C ALA A 300 28.67 3.01 9.73
N SER A 301 28.65 1.70 9.86
CA SER A 301 29.53 0.74 9.18
C SER A 301 29.25 -0.68 9.69
N VAL A 302 29.40 -1.67 8.82
CA VAL A 302 29.26 -3.09 9.09
C VAL A 302 27.83 -3.61 8.90
N GLU A 303 27.68 -4.69 8.14
CA GLU A 303 26.49 -5.54 8.11
C GLU A 303 25.88 -5.63 9.51
N THR A 304 24.82 -4.84 9.75
CA THR A 304 24.22 -4.74 11.08
C THR A 304 23.45 -6.02 11.36
N ASP A 305 23.75 -6.62 12.49
CA ASP A 305 22.98 -7.73 13.03
C ASP A 305 21.48 -7.42 13.01
N ILE A 306 20.69 -8.27 12.39
CA ILE A 306 19.24 -8.14 12.36
C ILE A 306 18.72 -8.66 13.71
N LEU A 307 18.15 -7.79 14.51
CA LEU A 307 17.45 -8.18 15.73
C LEU A 307 15.96 -8.37 15.42
N LEU A 308 15.45 -9.55 15.74
CA LEU A 308 14.02 -9.83 15.80
C LEU A 308 13.69 -10.31 17.21
N SER A 309 12.78 -9.63 17.87
CA SER A 309 12.38 -9.98 19.23
C SER A 309 10.94 -9.58 19.52
N GLY A 310 10.32 -10.27 20.47
CA GLY A 310 8.96 -10.01 20.85
C GLY A 310 8.46 -10.93 21.96
N GLU A 311 7.20 -10.72 22.33
CA GLU A 311 6.46 -11.56 23.25
C GLU A 311 5.18 -12.06 22.59
N LEU A 312 4.87 -13.34 22.82
CA LEU A 312 3.59 -13.95 22.46
C LEU A 312 2.78 -14.17 23.73
N ILE A 313 1.49 -13.92 23.66
CA ILE A 313 0.57 -14.20 24.76
C ILE A 313 -0.55 -15.06 24.22
N LEU A 314 -0.63 -16.30 24.69
CA LEU A 314 -1.69 -17.22 24.33
C LEU A 314 -2.79 -17.17 25.40
N GLU A 315 -4.04 -16.98 24.97
CA GLU A 315 -5.18 -16.82 25.89
C GLU A 315 -6.34 -17.72 25.50
N PHE A 316 -6.94 -18.34 26.52
CA PHE A 316 -8.19 -19.07 26.44
C PHE A 316 -9.21 -18.46 27.38
N SER A 317 -10.40 -18.12 26.88
CA SER A 317 -11.47 -17.48 27.67
C SER A 317 -11.00 -16.27 28.49
N GLY A 318 -10.06 -15.47 27.94
CA GLY A 318 -9.49 -14.29 28.59
C GLY A 318 -8.46 -14.61 29.69
N GLN A 319 -8.09 -15.87 29.88
CA GLN A 319 -7.02 -16.27 30.78
C GLN A 319 -5.77 -16.63 30.01
N LYS A 320 -4.62 -16.13 30.47
CA LYS A 320 -3.30 -16.45 29.88
C LYS A 320 -3.00 -17.93 30.10
N ILE A 321 -2.63 -18.61 29.01
CA ILE A 321 -2.20 -20.00 29.06
C ILE A 321 -0.76 -20.04 29.54
N GLN A 322 -0.49 -20.89 30.53
CA GLN A 322 0.86 -21.14 30.98
C GLN A 322 1.60 -22.04 29.99
N THR A 323 2.84 -21.69 29.73
CA THR A 323 3.75 -22.47 28.89
C THR A 323 5.03 -22.73 29.63
N GLU A 324 5.70 -23.82 29.29
CA GLU A 324 7.04 -24.16 29.75
C GLU A 324 7.98 -24.30 28.57
N LEU A 325 9.26 -24.02 28.76
CA LEU A 325 10.28 -24.18 27.74
C LEU A 325 10.91 -25.58 27.87
N ASP A 326 10.80 -26.37 26.79
CA ASP A 326 11.46 -27.66 26.66
C ASP A 326 12.50 -27.57 25.52
N GLY A 327 13.76 -27.37 25.88
CA GLY A 327 14.82 -27.08 24.93
C GLY A 327 14.61 -25.74 24.22
N ASN A 328 14.31 -25.78 22.91
CA ASN A 328 14.04 -24.60 22.08
C ASN A 328 12.58 -24.56 21.60
N LEU A 329 11.68 -25.14 22.35
CA LEU A 329 10.27 -25.29 22.05
C LEU A 329 9.44 -24.93 23.26
N TYR A 330 8.43 -24.10 23.09
CA TYR A 330 7.44 -23.88 24.12
C TYR A 330 6.38 -24.99 24.09
N LYS A 331 5.92 -25.45 25.27
CA LYS A 331 4.83 -26.39 25.42
C LYS A 331 3.72 -25.77 26.27
N SER A 332 2.47 -26.01 25.91
CA SER A 332 1.34 -25.64 26.79
C SER A 332 1.30 -26.57 27.99
N VAL A 333 1.20 -26.00 29.21
CA VAL A 333 1.10 -26.80 30.46
C VAL A 333 -0.22 -27.52 30.54
N ALA A 334 -1.29 -26.92 30.04
CA ALA A 334 -2.63 -27.50 29.99
C ALA A 334 -2.97 -27.96 28.57
N PRO A 335 -3.65 -29.13 28.41
CA PRO A 335 -4.10 -29.58 27.11
C PRO A 335 -5.24 -28.70 26.56
N PHE A 336 -5.39 -28.68 25.27
CA PHE A 336 -6.54 -28.10 24.60
C PHE A 336 -7.50 -29.21 24.17
N TYR A 337 -8.77 -28.84 24.01
CA TYR A 337 -9.82 -29.76 23.55
C TYR A 337 -10.32 -29.32 22.17
N SER A 338 -10.83 -30.27 21.39
CA SER A 338 -11.50 -29.98 20.12
C SER A 338 -12.56 -28.88 20.29
N GLY A 339 -12.59 -27.90 19.39
CA GLY A 339 -13.49 -26.75 19.47
C GLY A 339 -13.05 -25.64 20.46
N THR A 340 -11.94 -25.79 21.18
CA THR A 340 -11.38 -24.74 22.03
C THR A 340 -11.08 -23.49 21.23
N ASN A 341 -11.68 -22.36 21.63
CA ASN A 341 -11.38 -21.04 21.04
C ASN A 341 -10.25 -20.37 21.82
N TYR A 342 -9.23 -19.89 21.11
CA TYR A 342 -8.09 -19.21 21.70
C TYR A 342 -7.67 -17.97 20.91
N ARG A 343 -6.93 -17.09 21.54
CA ARG A 343 -6.30 -15.91 20.92
C ARG A 343 -4.80 -15.95 21.11
N LEU A 344 -4.11 -15.37 20.16
CA LEU A 344 -2.69 -15.08 20.23
C LEU A 344 -2.50 -13.59 20.19
N SER A 345 -1.90 -13.01 21.22
CA SER A 345 -1.47 -11.61 21.16
C SER A 345 0.03 -11.54 20.95
N ILE A 346 0.45 -10.53 20.23
CA ILE A 346 1.85 -10.30 19.86
C ILE A 346 2.26 -8.92 20.33
N ILE A 347 3.43 -8.83 20.94
CA ILE A 347 4.09 -7.57 21.27
C ILE A 347 5.45 -7.57 20.59
N ASN A 348 5.60 -6.81 19.53
CA ASN A 348 6.86 -6.72 18.79
C ASN A 348 7.77 -5.64 19.37
N ASN A 349 9.06 -5.94 19.49
CA ASN A 349 10.07 -4.91 19.77
C ASN A 349 10.56 -4.20 18.51
N GLU A 350 10.37 -4.83 17.34
CA GLU A 350 10.71 -4.31 16.02
C GLU A 350 9.60 -4.62 15.02
N ALA A 351 9.42 -3.78 14.01
CA ALA A 351 8.50 -4.08 12.92
C ALA A 351 8.88 -5.39 12.21
N ALA A 352 7.93 -6.28 12.05
CA ALA A 352 8.14 -7.58 11.42
C ALA A 352 6.91 -8.05 10.64
N TYR A 353 7.15 -8.81 9.59
CA TYR A 353 6.10 -9.61 8.96
C TYR A 353 5.87 -10.86 9.81
N VAL A 354 4.66 -11.03 10.29
CA VAL A 354 4.29 -12.13 11.16
C VAL A 354 3.30 -13.04 10.45
N TYR A 355 3.57 -14.35 10.50
CA TYR A 355 2.68 -15.36 9.95
C TYR A 355 2.42 -16.40 11.03
N VAL A 356 1.16 -16.74 11.26
CA VAL A 356 0.75 -17.76 12.23
C VAL A 356 0.21 -18.95 11.46
N LEU A 357 0.79 -20.11 11.72
CA LEU A 357 0.39 -21.37 11.12
C LEU A 357 -0.05 -22.33 12.24
N GLY A 358 -1.10 -23.10 11.96
CA GLY A 358 -1.46 -24.27 12.78
C GLY A 358 -1.06 -25.55 12.04
N SER A 359 -0.44 -26.51 12.71
CA SER A 359 -0.10 -27.82 12.15
C SER A 359 -0.51 -28.92 13.11
N ASN A 360 -1.38 -29.83 12.68
CA ASN A 360 -1.83 -30.96 13.49
C ASN A 360 -0.93 -32.20 13.33
N LYS A 361 -1.20 -33.25 14.13
CA LYS A 361 -0.45 -34.51 14.10
C LYS A 361 -0.38 -35.18 12.72
N ASP A 362 -1.39 -34.96 11.87
CA ASP A 362 -1.43 -35.51 10.51
C ASP A 362 -0.64 -34.66 9.51
N ASN A 363 0.13 -33.69 10.04
CA ASN A 363 0.95 -32.76 9.26
C ASN A 363 0.15 -31.85 8.31
N GLN A 364 -1.13 -31.65 8.56
CA GLN A 364 -1.91 -30.65 7.86
C GLN A 364 -1.54 -29.27 8.43
N THR A 365 -0.98 -28.43 7.59
CA THR A 365 -0.54 -27.09 7.98
C THR A 365 -1.41 -26.05 7.31
N ASN A 366 -2.04 -25.19 8.10
CA ASN A 366 -2.94 -24.15 7.64
C ASN A 366 -2.43 -22.77 8.07
N LEU A 367 -2.70 -21.75 7.24
CA LEU A 367 -2.45 -20.36 7.60
C LEU A 367 -3.58 -19.85 8.49
N LEU A 368 -3.24 -19.40 9.68
CA LEU A 368 -4.17 -18.81 10.64
C LEU A 368 -4.14 -17.27 10.56
N PHE A 369 -2.95 -16.69 10.29
CA PHE A 369 -2.75 -15.25 10.11
C PHE A 369 -1.59 -14.99 9.13
N PRO A 370 -1.67 -13.98 8.24
CA PRO A 370 -2.83 -13.11 8.01
C PRO A 370 -3.97 -13.84 7.28
N ARG A 371 -5.21 -13.44 7.53
CA ARG A 371 -6.36 -13.84 6.72
C ARG A 371 -6.32 -13.09 5.37
N LYS A 372 -7.18 -13.46 4.44
CA LYS A 372 -7.16 -13.01 3.03
C LYS A 372 -7.07 -11.47 2.85
N GLU A 373 -7.56 -10.69 3.81
CA GLU A 373 -7.63 -9.22 3.75
C GLU A 373 -6.78 -8.54 4.84
N GLU A 374 -5.93 -9.30 5.53
CA GLU A 374 -5.08 -8.79 6.61
C GLU A 374 -3.62 -8.69 6.17
N SER A 375 -2.91 -7.68 6.68
CA SER A 375 -1.47 -7.55 6.46
C SER A 375 -0.70 -8.44 7.42
N ALA A 376 0.35 -9.10 6.90
CA ALA A 376 1.33 -9.78 7.74
C ALA A 376 2.26 -8.80 8.47
N LEU A 377 2.38 -7.55 8.03
CA LEU A 377 3.23 -6.56 8.66
C LEU A 377 2.59 -6.06 9.95
N ILE A 378 3.26 -6.31 11.08
CA ILE A 378 2.96 -5.74 12.38
C ILE A 378 4.04 -4.69 12.66
N SER A 379 3.68 -3.42 12.49
CA SER A 379 4.59 -2.28 12.63
C SER A 379 4.58 -1.65 14.02
N SER A 380 3.58 -1.96 14.85
CA SER A 380 3.48 -1.45 16.21
C SER A 380 4.63 -1.98 17.07
N LYS A 381 5.36 -1.08 17.71
CA LYS A 381 6.47 -1.40 18.60
C LYS A 381 6.04 -1.24 20.05
N GLY A 382 6.17 -2.32 20.82
CA GLY A 382 5.80 -2.34 22.25
C GLY A 382 4.28 -2.34 22.51
N GLU A 383 3.45 -2.35 21.47
CA GLU A 383 2.00 -2.43 21.61
C GLU A 383 1.51 -3.87 21.42
N ARG A 384 0.49 -4.22 22.15
CA ARG A 384 -0.18 -5.53 22.03
C ARG A 384 -1.09 -5.54 20.80
N VAL A 385 -0.88 -6.52 19.94
CA VAL A 385 -1.72 -6.80 18.77
C VAL A 385 -2.38 -8.16 18.96
N ASP A 386 -3.70 -8.17 19.04
CA ASP A 386 -4.50 -9.39 19.22
C ASP A 386 -4.78 -10.05 17.85
N LEU A 387 -4.56 -11.36 17.77
CA LEU A 387 -4.80 -12.18 16.59
C LEU A 387 -5.77 -13.35 16.91
N PRO A 388 -6.72 -13.63 16.05
CA PRO A 388 -7.18 -12.76 14.98
C PRO A 388 -7.81 -11.49 15.55
N GLY A 389 -7.78 -10.38 14.82
CA GLY A 389 -8.29 -9.09 15.31
C GLY A 389 -9.81 -9.10 15.56
N GLY A 390 -10.32 -8.09 16.29
CA GLY A 390 -11.74 -7.93 16.57
C GLY A 390 -12.30 -9.01 17.51
N ASN A 391 -13.52 -9.48 17.22
CA ASN A 391 -14.21 -10.50 18.03
C ASN A 391 -13.98 -11.93 17.52
N TYR A 392 -12.95 -12.16 16.72
CA TYR A 392 -12.63 -13.48 16.17
C TYR A 392 -11.68 -14.25 17.10
N TYR A 393 -11.69 -15.58 16.93
CA TYR A 393 -10.85 -16.52 17.67
C TYR A 393 -10.26 -17.53 16.69
N PHE A 394 -9.11 -18.08 17.02
CA PHE A 394 -8.64 -19.34 16.46
C PHE A 394 -9.40 -20.47 17.16
N GLN A 395 -9.62 -21.58 16.47
CA GLN A 395 -10.31 -22.74 17.02
C GLN A 395 -9.51 -24.00 16.74
N MET A 396 -9.40 -24.86 17.77
CA MET A 396 -8.84 -26.20 17.62
C MET A 396 -9.74 -27.04 16.73
N ASP A 397 -9.14 -27.78 15.81
CA ASP A 397 -9.88 -28.72 14.95
C ASP A 397 -10.30 -29.99 15.73
N ASP A 398 -10.77 -31.04 15.04
CA ASP A 398 -11.17 -32.29 15.67
C ASP A 398 -10.06 -33.35 15.67
N THR A 399 -8.84 -33.02 15.21
CA THR A 399 -7.74 -33.96 15.04
C THR A 399 -6.90 -34.02 16.31
N LYS A 400 -7.26 -34.89 17.22
CA LYS A 400 -6.58 -35.05 18.52
C LYS A 400 -5.16 -35.56 18.40
N GLY A 401 -4.26 -35.06 19.24
CA GLY A 401 -2.84 -35.46 19.30
C GLY A 401 -1.93 -34.30 19.58
N GLU A 402 -0.76 -34.27 18.98
CA GLU A 402 0.23 -33.21 19.11
C GLU A 402 0.03 -32.17 18.00
N ASP A 403 -0.28 -30.94 18.37
CA ASP A 403 -0.46 -29.81 17.49
C ASP A 403 0.68 -28.79 17.68
N TYR A 404 0.98 -28.06 16.63
CA TYR A 404 1.96 -26.96 16.64
C TYR A 404 1.31 -25.65 16.23
N LEU A 405 1.40 -24.65 17.10
CA LEU A 405 1.23 -23.26 16.72
C LEU A 405 2.61 -22.72 16.31
N ILE A 406 2.73 -22.30 15.07
CA ILE A 406 4.00 -21.84 14.50
C ILE A 406 3.88 -20.36 14.17
N VAL A 407 4.73 -19.54 14.76
CA VAL A 407 4.77 -18.10 14.49
C VAL A 407 6.07 -17.78 13.79
N LEU A 408 5.98 -17.31 12.54
CA LEU A 408 7.13 -16.89 11.75
C LEU A 408 7.25 -15.38 11.82
N TYR A 409 8.36 -14.90 12.36
CA TYR A 409 8.75 -13.50 12.27
C TYR A 409 9.71 -13.31 11.11
N SER A 410 9.45 -12.36 10.23
CA SER A 410 10.31 -12.12 9.09
C SER A 410 10.56 -10.63 8.87
N LYS A 411 11.80 -10.28 8.47
CA LYS A 411 12.16 -8.91 8.04
C LYS A 411 11.67 -8.61 6.62
N LYS A 412 11.25 -9.63 5.87
CA LYS A 412 10.76 -9.50 4.49
C LYS A 412 9.42 -10.19 4.34
N PRO A 413 8.56 -9.73 3.45
CA PRO A 413 7.30 -10.44 3.16
C PRO A 413 7.61 -11.84 2.61
N LEU A 414 6.89 -12.85 3.12
CA LEU A 414 7.03 -14.23 2.69
C LEU A 414 5.96 -14.58 1.64
N LYS A 415 6.34 -15.35 0.64
CA LYS A 415 5.40 -16.01 -0.27
C LYS A 415 4.73 -17.19 0.45
N ILE A 416 3.91 -16.89 1.47
CA ILE A 416 3.41 -17.87 2.42
C ILE A 416 2.62 -19.01 1.75
N GLN A 417 1.88 -18.72 0.67
CA GLN A 417 1.13 -19.75 -0.07
C GLN A 417 2.07 -20.75 -0.78
N ASP A 418 3.24 -20.30 -1.23
CA ASP A 418 4.24 -21.15 -1.83
C ASP A 418 4.90 -22.04 -0.76
N ILE A 419 5.17 -21.48 0.42
CA ILE A 419 5.68 -22.22 1.58
C ILE A 419 4.69 -23.32 1.98
N LEU A 420 3.42 -22.98 2.14
CA LEU A 420 2.35 -23.94 2.49
C LEU A 420 2.23 -25.07 1.44
N ARG A 421 2.30 -24.73 0.14
CA ARG A 421 2.29 -25.75 -0.91
C ARG A 421 3.48 -26.70 -0.79
N GLN A 422 4.67 -26.19 -0.54
CA GLN A 422 5.89 -27.01 -0.42
C GLN A 422 5.87 -27.89 0.85
N LEU A 423 5.31 -27.39 1.97
CA LEU A 423 5.18 -28.16 3.20
C LEU A 423 4.41 -29.48 3.02
N LYS A 424 3.41 -29.51 2.13
CA LYS A 424 2.61 -30.72 1.83
C LYS A 424 3.43 -31.88 1.27
N PHE A 425 4.55 -31.59 0.64
CA PHE A 425 5.41 -32.60 -0.02
C PHE A 425 6.66 -32.95 0.77
N LYS A 426 6.83 -32.44 1.99
CA LYS A 426 8.01 -32.73 2.83
C LYS A 426 7.66 -33.75 3.91
N ASN A 427 8.57 -34.68 4.15
CA ASN A 427 8.46 -35.67 5.20
C ASN A 427 9.01 -35.14 6.54
N GLY A 428 8.52 -35.67 7.64
CA GLY A 428 8.95 -35.32 9.00
C GLY A 428 7.84 -34.55 9.76
N ASN A 429 8.11 -34.20 11.01
CA ASN A 429 7.20 -33.38 11.80
C ASN A 429 7.16 -31.92 11.29
N ALA A 430 6.27 -31.10 11.85
CA ALA A 430 6.03 -29.73 11.42
C ALA A 430 7.32 -28.88 11.40
N ILE A 431 8.17 -29.02 12.43
CA ILE A 431 9.43 -28.29 12.58
C ILE A 431 10.41 -28.68 11.46
N GLN A 432 10.65 -29.99 11.30
CA GLN A 432 11.58 -30.50 10.28
C GLN A 432 11.17 -30.11 8.85
N ARG A 433 9.87 -30.16 8.55
CA ARG A 433 9.33 -29.77 7.25
C ARG A 433 9.54 -28.29 6.98
N LEU A 434 9.27 -27.44 7.99
CA LEU A 434 9.43 -26.01 7.87
C LEU A 434 10.88 -25.63 7.58
N TYR A 435 11.84 -26.17 8.33
CA TYR A 435 13.28 -25.91 8.10
C TYR A 435 13.75 -26.37 6.71
N ARG A 436 13.22 -27.49 6.19
CA ARG A 436 13.54 -27.95 4.83
C ARG A 436 12.98 -27.06 3.73
N VAL A 437 11.86 -26.38 3.99
CA VAL A 437 11.24 -25.47 3.02
C VAL A 437 11.90 -24.10 3.06
N LEU A 438 12.18 -23.55 4.24
CA LEU A 438 12.77 -22.23 4.42
C LEU A 438 14.29 -22.21 4.19
N GLY A 439 14.96 -23.35 4.33
CA GLY A 439 16.38 -23.51 4.02
C GLY A 439 17.28 -22.57 4.81
N GLN A 440 18.11 -21.80 4.11
CA GLN A 440 19.10 -20.91 4.73
C GLN A 440 18.51 -19.56 5.19
N ASP A 441 17.25 -19.28 4.88
CA ASP A 441 16.60 -18.03 5.28
C ASP A 441 16.08 -18.05 6.72
N VAL A 442 16.00 -19.23 7.34
CA VAL A 442 15.51 -19.41 8.71
C VAL A 442 16.65 -19.45 9.71
N VAL A 443 16.48 -18.76 10.83
CA VAL A 443 17.41 -18.79 11.96
C VAL A 443 17.38 -20.18 12.60
N PRO A 444 18.54 -20.82 12.85
CA PRO A 444 18.58 -22.06 13.62
C PRO A 444 17.95 -21.89 14.99
N LEU A 445 17.22 -22.89 15.48
CA LEU A 445 16.60 -22.83 16.81
C LEU A 445 17.61 -22.57 17.93
N SER A 446 18.85 -23.06 17.79
CA SER A 446 19.94 -22.79 18.75
C SER A 446 20.32 -21.32 18.87
N ASP A 447 20.03 -20.51 17.85
CA ASP A 447 20.42 -19.11 17.78
C ASP A 447 19.26 -18.18 18.19
N VAL A 448 18.10 -18.76 18.51
CA VAL A 448 16.96 -18.06 19.12
C VAL A 448 17.07 -18.17 20.62
N LYS A 449 17.11 -17.01 21.31
CA LYS A 449 17.07 -16.95 22.78
C LYS A 449 15.63 -16.86 23.24
N TYR A 450 15.25 -17.73 24.15
CA TYR A 450 13.94 -17.79 24.76
C TYR A 450 14.00 -17.38 26.23
N SER A 451 12.90 -16.85 26.77
CA SER A 451 12.76 -16.59 28.20
C SER A 451 12.44 -17.86 28.96
N GLU A 452 13.11 -18.05 30.10
CA GLU A 452 12.90 -19.21 31.00
C GLU A 452 11.84 -18.97 32.08
N ASP A 453 11.22 -17.76 32.11
CA ASP A 453 10.28 -17.36 33.16
C ASP A 453 8.81 -17.71 32.84
N GLY A 454 8.58 -18.61 31.91
CA GLY A 454 7.22 -19.04 31.50
C GLY A 454 6.49 -18.04 30.59
N ARG A 455 7.17 -16.96 30.18
CA ARG A 455 6.67 -16.05 29.14
C ARG A 455 7.16 -16.49 27.78
N LEU A 456 6.29 -16.44 26.78
CA LEU A 456 6.64 -16.73 25.39
C LEU A 456 7.44 -15.57 24.78
N GLN A 457 8.62 -15.25 25.33
CA GLN A 457 9.50 -14.19 24.83
C GLN A 457 10.67 -14.80 24.06
N PHE A 458 11.05 -14.14 23.00
CA PHE A 458 12.17 -14.55 22.17
C PHE A 458 12.99 -13.35 21.70
N SER A 459 14.26 -13.62 21.40
CA SER A 459 15.12 -12.73 20.63
C SER A 459 16.07 -13.51 19.76
N ALA A 460 16.33 -13.03 18.56
CA ALA A 460 17.31 -13.60 17.66
C ALA A 460 18.12 -12.48 17.00
N VAL A 461 19.43 -12.64 16.96
CA VAL A 461 20.36 -11.75 16.28
C VAL A 461 20.96 -12.52 15.11
N THR A 462 20.82 -11.99 13.90
CA THR A 462 21.30 -12.66 12.69
C THR A 462 21.79 -11.66 11.65
N GLN A 463 22.79 -12.04 10.87
CA GLN A 463 23.33 -11.23 9.79
C GLN A 463 22.75 -11.60 8.41
N LYS A 464 22.38 -12.85 8.21
CA LYS A 464 21.96 -13.39 6.91
C LYS A 464 20.51 -13.88 6.89
N GLN A 465 20.13 -14.58 7.96
CA GLN A 465 18.79 -15.15 8.07
C GLN A 465 17.77 -14.04 8.32
N THR A 466 16.61 -14.19 7.72
CA THR A 466 15.56 -13.16 7.82
C THR A 466 14.29 -13.64 8.51
N ILE A 467 14.21 -14.94 8.85
CA ILE A 467 13.03 -15.58 9.41
C ILE A 467 13.35 -16.23 10.76
N VAL A 468 12.65 -15.82 11.80
CA VAL A 468 12.71 -16.44 13.15
C VAL A 468 11.44 -17.24 13.37
N PRO A 469 11.53 -18.57 13.50
CA PRO A 469 10.37 -19.40 13.79
C PRO A 469 10.23 -19.59 15.29
N ILE A 470 9.02 -19.41 15.82
CA ILE A 470 8.66 -19.72 17.20
C ILE A 470 7.64 -20.85 17.16
N PHE A 471 7.88 -21.88 17.93
CA PHE A 471 6.99 -23.04 18.01
C PHE A 471 6.37 -23.16 19.41
N VAL A 472 5.08 -23.41 19.43
CA VAL A 472 4.35 -23.78 20.65
C VAL A 472 3.68 -25.13 20.38
N GLU A 473 4.10 -26.14 21.12
CA GLU A 473 3.49 -27.47 21.11
C GLU A 473 2.28 -27.46 22.01
N ILE A 474 1.19 -28.00 21.53
CA ILE A 474 -0.09 -28.06 22.23
C ILE A 474 -0.56 -29.52 22.25
N GLU A 475 -0.77 -30.06 23.45
CA GLU A 475 -1.44 -31.33 23.61
C GLU A 475 -2.93 -31.16 23.32
N HIS A 476 -3.46 -31.87 22.33
CA HIS A 476 -4.85 -31.77 21.90
C HIS A 476 -5.61 -33.05 22.25
N LEU A 477 -6.58 -32.96 23.20
CA LEU A 477 -7.38 -34.06 23.75
C LEU A 477 -8.81 -34.10 23.21
#